data_4f90ae029d7d606cfee5d9a4d5bdb1da
#
_entry.id   4f90ae029d7d606cfee5d9a4d5bdb1da
#
_cell.length_a   1.000
_cell.length_b   1.000
_cell.length_c   1.000
_cell.angle_alpha   90.00
_cell.angle_beta   90.00
_cell.angle_gamma   90.00
#
_symmetry.space_group_name_H-M   'P 1'
#
loop_
_entity.id
_entity.type
_entity.pdbx_description
1 polymer ?
#
loop_
_entity_poly.entity_id
_entity_poly.type
_entity_poly.pdbx_seq_one_letter_code
_entity_poly.pdbx_strand_id
1 'polypeptide(L)'
;MWTDQINDFNYSVGGNITYSRFWDWEQYKPRFSNSWDEYRNSIWHRVGYVNWGYEAIGRFDSWEQIANYPVDNDRKGNRTVVPGDIMYKDQNNDGVINYLDERPIGYRVDSTPTLNFGINLSASWKGFDLAMDWTGSGMTSWNQCYETARPFQNDGNSPDEVLKDAWHLSDIWDANSPLIPGKYPMVRLNTDETSAYDKSSYWLHNVTYLKLRN
;
A
#
# COMPACT_ATOMS: atom_id res chain seq x y z
N MET A 1 32.12 -9.29 -10.60
CA MET A 1 31.99 -10.65 -11.17
C MET A 1 33.19 -11.45 -10.68
N TRP A 2 32.96 -12.58 -10.08
CA TRP A 2 33.99 -13.50 -9.62
C TRP A 2 33.88 -14.77 -10.43
N THR A 3 35.02 -15.32 -10.90
CA THR A 3 35.10 -16.49 -11.77
C THR A 3 36.16 -17.42 -11.19
N ASP A 4 35.86 -18.71 -11.12
CA ASP A 4 36.80 -19.73 -10.63
C ASP A 4 36.60 -21.05 -11.36
N GLN A 5 37.55 -21.95 -11.22
CA GLN A 5 37.56 -23.27 -11.85
C GLN A 5 37.99 -24.36 -10.87
N ILE A 6 37.21 -25.44 -10.83
CA ILE A 6 37.51 -26.64 -10.06
C ILE A 6 37.52 -27.83 -11.03
N ASN A 7 38.70 -28.32 -11.40
CA ASN A 7 38.88 -29.31 -12.44
C ASN A 7 38.23 -28.86 -13.77
N ASP A 8 37.29 -29.64 -14.31
CA ASP A 8 36.55 -29.37 -15.54
C ASP A 8 35.32 -28.49 -15.32
N PHE A 9 35.06 -28.06 -14.05
CA PHE A 9 33.92 -27.23 -13.71
C PHE A 9 34.33 -25.77 -13.59
N ASN A 10 33.82 -24.94 -14.48
CA ASN A 10 34.00 -23.51 -14.46
C ASN A 10 32.72 -22.84 -13.99
N TYR A 11 32.81 -21.84 -13.12
CA TYR A 11 31.64 -21.09 -12.68
C TYR A 11 31.96 -19.61 -12.49
N SER A 12 30.94 -18.80 -12.66
CA SER A 12 31.03 -17.41 -12.32
C SER A 12 29.80 -16.93 -11.56
N VAL A 13 30.05 -15.99 -10.64
CA VAL A 13 29.02 -15.33 -9.86
C VAL A 13 29.23 -13.84 -9.99
N GLY A 14 28.20 -13.14 -10.37
CA GLY A 14 28.20 -11.68 -10.45
C GLY A 14 26.96 -11.12 -9.76
N GLY A 15 27.05 -9.91 -9.28
CA GLY A 15 25.91 -9.21 -8.71
C GLY A 15 26.08 -7.71 -8.78
N ASN A 16 24.97 -7.02 -8.79
CA ASN A 16 24.92 -5.58 -8.63
C ASN A 16 23.77 -5.21 -7.70
N ILE A 17 23.92 -4.09 -7.02
CA ILE A 17 22.87 -3.48 -6.20
C ILE A 17 22.92 -1.98 -6.41
N THR A 18 21.76 -1.40 -6.64
CA THR A 18 21.61 0.04 -6.84
C THR A 18 20.55 0.56 -5.90
N TYR A 19 20.91 1.56 -5.12
CA TYR A 19 19.99 2.32 -4.29
C TYR A 19 19.93 3.74 -4.83
N SER A 20 18.76 4.17 -5.25
CA SER A 20 18.55 5.51 -5.79
C SER A 20 17.38 6.20 -5.10
N ARG A 21 17.55 7.46 -4.79
CA ARG A 21 16.53 8.24 -4.11
C ARG A 21 16.51 9.65 -4.66
N PHE A 22 15.33 10.14 -5.01
CA PHE A 22 15.16 11.53 -5.39
C PHE A 22 15.06 12.40 -4.13
N TRP A 23 15.83 13.47 -4.11
CA TRP A 23 15.89 14.39 -3.00
C TRP A 23 15.74 15.82 -3.50
N ASP A 24 14.77 16.56 -2.97
CA ASP A 24 14.60 17.97 -3.24
C ASP A 24 15.53 18.77 -2.33
N TRP A 25 16.45 19.50 -2.93
CA TRP A 25 17.47 20.25 -2.19
C TRP A 25 17.02 21.65 -1.86
N GLU A 26 16.37 22.33 -2.79
CA GLU A 26 15.98 23.72 -2.66
C GLU A 26 14.58 23.97 -3.20
N GLN A 27 13.83 24.79 -2.48
CA GLN A 27 12.52 25.29 -2.88
C GLN A 27 12.50 26.81 -2.79
N TYR A 28 12.10 27.48 -3.89
CA TYR A 28 12.07 28.94 -3.91
C TYR A 28 10.95 29.46 -3.00
N LYS A 29 11.33 29.98 -1.82
CA LYS A 29 10.53 30.75 -0.85
C LYS A 29 9.03 30.46 -0.87
N PRO A 30 8.56 29.21 -0.69
CA PRO A 30 7.14 28.92 -0.62
C PRO A 30 6.54 29.61 0.59
N ARG A 31 5.27 29.99 0.47
CA ARG A 31 4.48 30.50 1.61
C ARG A 31 3.52 29.42 2.05
N PHE A 32 3.53 29.12 3.32
CA PHE A 32 2.61 28.15 3.94
C PHE A 32 1.65 28.89 4.86
N SER A 33 0.42 28.41 4.92
CA SER A 33 -0.65 29.02 5.73
C SER A 33 -0.44 28.79 7.23
N ASN A 34 0.14 27.64 7.58
CA ASN A 34 0.40 27.20 8.94
C ASN A 34 1.49 26.11 8.97
N SER A 35 1.88 25.69 10.17
CA SER A 35 2.93 24.67 10.36
C SER A 35 2.57 23.29 9.80
N TRP A 36 1.29 22.93 9.77
CA TRP A 36 0.83 21.69 9.14
C TRP A 36 1.00 21.75 7.63
N ASP A 37 0.59 22.84 7.01
CA ASP A 37 0.76 23.07 5.56
C ASP A 37 2.24 23.01 5.17
N GLU A 38 3.12 23.62 5.96
CA GLU A 38 4.57 23.50 5.78
C GLU A 38 5.04 22.06 5.93
N TYR A 39 4.63 21.37 6.98
CA TYR A 39 4.99 19.96 7.19
C TYR A 39 4.53 19.07 6.05
N ARG A 40 3.33 19.28 5.53
CA ARG A 40 2.72 18.47 4.48
C ARG A 40 3.28 18.76 3.10
N ASN A 41 3.46 20.03 2.75
CA ASN A 41 3.69 20.50 1.39
C ASN A 41 5.10 21.03 1.12
N SER A 42 5.92 21.27 2.16
CA SER A 42 7.32 21.63 1.95
C SER A 42 8.08 20.48 1.31
N ILE A 43 8.80 20.77 0.22
CA ILE A 43 9.71 19.85 -0.43
C ILE A 43 11.17 20.08 -0.05
N TRP A 44 11.44 21.17 0.67
CA TRP A 44 12.79 21.56 1.01
C TRP A 44 13.51 20.54 1.89
N HIS A 45 14.70 20.12 1.47
CA HIS A 45 15.50 19.08 2.11
C HIS A 45 14.71 17.80 2.40
N ARG A 46 13.82 17.43 1.51
CA ARG A 46 12.96 16.27 1.66
C ARG A 46 13.09 15.30 0.50
N VAL A 47 12.90 14.04 0.80
CA VAL A 47 12.72 13.01 -0.23
C VAL A 47 11.47 13.31 -1.03
N GLY A 48 11.61 13.40 -2.35
CA GLY A 48 10.50 13.63 -3.24
C GLY A 48 9.49 12.49 -3.25
N TYR A 49 8.26 12.81 -3.61
CA TYR A 49 7.16 11.83 -3.78
C TYR A 49 6.82 11.03 -2.53
N VAL A 50 6.69 11.71 -1.40
CA VAL A 50 6.21 11.12 -0.16
C VAL A 50 4.75 10.69 -0.31
N ASN A 51 4.44 9.47 0.07
CA ASN A 51 3.08 8.97 0.14
C ASN A 51 2.41 9.44 1.43
N TRP A 52 1.40 10.26 1.30
CA TRP A 52 0.59 10.72 2.41
C TRP A 52 -0.73 9.95 2.48
N GLY A 53 -1.15 9.59 3.67
CA GLY A 53 -2.41 8.89 3.91
C GLY A 53 -2.62 8.61 5.38
N TYR A 54 -3.73 7.95 5.69
CA TYR A 54 -4.09 7.60 7.05
C TYR A 54 -3.39 6.33 7.53
N GLU A 55 -3.04 6.28 8.81
CA GLU A 55 -2.56 5.07 9.45
C GLU A 55 -3.77 4.21 9.86
N ALA A 56 -3.91 3.03 9.25
CA ALA A 56 -4.92 2.07 9.63
C ALA A 56 -4.50 1.33 10.90
N ILE A 57 -5.36 1.32 11.92
CA ILE A 57 -5.10 0.69 13.22
C ILE A 57 -5.93 -0.57 13.47
N GLY A 58 -6.90 -0.85 12.63
CA GLY A 58 -7.77 -2.01 12.75
C GLY A 58 -9.01 -1.89 11.87
N ARG A 59 -10.02 -2.64 12.24
CA ARG A 59 -11.33 -2.62 11.60
C ARG A 59 -12.42 -2.60 12.64
N PHE A 60 -13.58 -2.12 12.25
CA PHE A 60 -14.77 -2.22 13.06
C PHE A 60 -15.35 -3.64 13.00
N ASP A 61 -15.48 -4.29 14.15
CA ASP A 61 -15.96 -5.67 14.21
C ASP A 61 -17.49 -5.77 14.40
N SER A 62 -18.12 -4.72 14.89
CA SER A 62 -19.55 -4.72 15.18
C SER A 62 -20.19 -3.34 15.15
N TRP A 63 -21.51 -3.30 15.01
CA TRP A 63 -22.32 -2.10 15.11
C TRP A 63 -22.21 -1.43 16.50
N GLU A 64 -22.08 -2.22 17.56
CA GLU A 64 -21.91 -1.72 18.92
C GLU A 64 -20.56 -0.97 19.06
N GLN A 65 -19.50 -1.53 18.50
CA GLN A 65 -18.18 -0.87 18.49
C GLN A 65 -18.24 0.47 17.74
N ILE A 66 -18.91 0.53 16.59
CA ILE A 66 -19.07 1.75 15.82
C ILE A 66 -19.84 2.80 16.63
N ALA A 67 -20.96 2.40 17.26
CA ALA A 67 -21.78 3.31 18.03
C ALA A 67 -21.07 3.92 19.26
N ASN A 68 -20.14 3.16 19.85
CA ASN A 68 -19.37 3.59 21.02
C ASN A 68 -17.97 4.14 20.66
N TYR A 69 -17.62 4.21 19.37
CA TYR A 69 -16.31 4.68 18.97
C TYR A 69 -16.17 6.19 19.15
N PRO A 70 -15.17 6.67 19.92
CA PRO A 70 -15.08 8.08 20.29
C PRO A 70 -14.59 9.00 19.17
N VAL A 71 -14.00 8.42 18.11
CA VAL A 71 -13.43 9.18 16.99
C VAL A 71 -14.38 9.14 15.81
N ASP A 72 -14.66 10.29 15.23
CA ASP A 72 -15.43 10.42 13.98
C ASP A 72 -14.55 10.00 12.78
N ASN A 73 -14.70 8.75 12.37
CA ASN A 73 -13.87 8.12 11.34
C ASN A 73 -14.29 8.53 9.92
N ASP A 74 -15.55 8.91 9.72
CA ASP A 74 -16.13 9.24 8.41
C ASP A 74 -16.44 10.74 8.22
N ARG A 75 -16.13 11.57 9.21
CA ARG A 75 -16.45 13.02 9.22
C ARG A 75 -17.96 13.31 9.18
N LYS A 76 -18.76 12.32 9.55
CA LYS A 76 -20.24 12.39 9.59
C LYS A 76 -20.81 11.80 10.88
N GLY A 77 -19.97 11.64 11.91
CA GLY A 77 -20.35 11.01 13.18
C GLY A 77 -20.54 9.50 13.05
N ASN A 78 -19.70 8.83 12.26
CA ASN A 78 -19.69 7.39 12.01
C ASN A 78 -20.98 6.83 11.38
N ARG A 79 -21.78 7.67 10.72
CA ARG A 79 -23.07 7.24 10.13
C ARG A 79 -22.92 6.42 8.86
N THR A 80 -21.81 6.54 8.15
CA THR A 80 -21.55 5.77 6.92
C THR A 80 -20.64 4.57 7.18
N VAL A 81 -20.14 4.43 8.40
CA VAL A 81 -19.28 3.32 8.81
C VAL A 81 -20.11 2.07 9.04
N VAL A 82 -19.62 0.93 8.56
CA VAL A 82 -20.20 -0.39 8.78
C VAL A 82 -19.13 -1.36 9.29
N PRO A 83 -19.53 -2.48 9.91
CA PRO A 83 -18.57 -3.52 10.29
C PRO A 83 -17.71 -3.96 9.09
N GLY A 84 -16.41 -4.14 9.33
CA GLY A 84 -15.42 -4.41 8.30
C GLY A 84 -14.74 -3.17 7.74
N ASP A 85 -15.23 -1.96 8.00
CA ASP A 85 -14.57 -0.72 7.62
C ASP A 85 -13.28 -0.49 8.42
N ILE A 86 -12.40 0.30 7.85
CA ILE A 86 -11.07 0.55 8.40
C ILE A 86 -11.15 1.62 9.49
N MET A 87 -10.54 1.34 10.63
CA MET A 87 -10.31 2.33 11.68
C MET A 87 -9.01 3.07 11.41
N TYR A 88 -9.06 4.39 11.44
CA TYR A 88 -7.89 5.24 11.29
C TYR A 88 -7.45 5.82 12.62
N LYS A 89 -6.16 6.08 12.70
CA LYS A 89 -5.54 6.68 13.87
C LYS A 89 -5.73 8.19 13.84
N ASP A 90 -6.36 8.69 14.88
CA ASP A 90 -6.38 10.12 15.19
C ASP A 90 -4.98 10.52 15.68
N GLN A 91 -4.25 11.28 14.86
CA GLN A 91 -2.86 11.62 15.13
C GLN A 91 -2.70 12.86 16.00
N ASN A 92 -3.69 13.74 15.99
CA ASN A 92 -3.69 14.99 16.73
C ASN A 92 -4.61 14.96 17.97
N ASN A 93 -5.39 13.88 18.14
CA ASN A 93 -6.35 13.65 19.22
C ASN A 93 -7.47 14.72 19.26
N ASP A 94 -7.92 15.17 18.08
CA ASP A 94 -9.05 16.09 17.98
C ASP A 94 -10.42 15.40 17.90
N GLY A 95 -10.43 14.07 17.80
CA GLY A 95 -11.62 13.23 17.75
C GLY A 95 -12.23 13.10 16.35
N VAL A 96 -11.60 13.60 15.30
CA VAL A 96 -12.12 13.55 13.94
C VAL A 96 -11.01 13.20 12.95
N ILE A 97 -11.17 12.14 12.18
CA ILE A 97 -10.22 11.78 11.13
C ILE A 97 -10.35 12.75 9.94
N ASN A 98 -9.32 13.54 9.74
CA ASN A 98 -9.27 14.54 8.66
C ASN A 98 -7.84 14.69 8.10
N TYR A 99 -7.62 15.67 7.21
CA TYR A 99 -6.32 15.86 6.56
C TYR A 99 -5.15 16.15 7.54
N LEU A 100 -5.44 16.56 8.79
CA LEU A 100 -4.42 16.75 9.82
C LEU A 100 -3.86 15.44 10.36
N ASP A 101 -4.55 14.32 10.13
CA ASP A 101 -4.13 12.99 10.55
C ASP A 101 -3.32 12.25 9.49
N GLU A 102 -3.20 12.82 8.28
CA GLU A 102 -2.33 12.23 7.26
C GLU A 102 -0.88 12.20 7.72
N ARG A 103 -0.21 11.09 7.48
CA ARG A 103 1.21 10.89 7.73
C ARG A 103 1.88 10.26 6.53
N PRO A 104 3.21 10.34 6.41
CA PRO A 104 3.94 9.55 5.43
C PRO A 104 3.71 8.06 5.66
N ILE A 105 3.18 7.37 4.64
CA ILE A 105 2.91 5.93 4.69
C ILE A 105 3.67 5.20 3.59
N GLY A 106 4.29 4.07 3.93
CA GLY A 106 4.98 3.19 2.98
C GLY A 106 6.08 3.84 2.14
N TYR A 107 6.46 3.14 1.09
CA TYR A 107 7.42 3.62 0.12
C TYR A 107 6.73 4.42 -0.99
N ARG A 108 7.54 5.03 -1.86
CA ARG A 108 7.07 5.73 -3.05
C ARG A 108 6.19 4.82 -3.93
N VAL A 109 5.05 5.35 -4.36
CA VAL A 109 4.16 4.71 -5.33
C VAL A 109 4.47 5.26 -6.71
N ASP A 110 5.36 4.61 -7.41
CA ASP A 110 5.57 4.84 -8.84
C ASP A 110 6.32 3.66 -9.47
N SER A 111 6.64 3.82 -10.75
CA SER A 111 7.34 2.81 -11.53
C SER A 111 8.84 2.69 -11.25
N THR A 112 9.38 3.53 -10.34
CA THR A 112 10.82 3.57 -10.08
C THR A 112 11.14 3.08 -8.67
N PRO A 113 11.45 1.77 -8.50
CA PRO A 113 11.86 1.23 -7.21
C PRO A 113 13.13 1.90 -6.71
N THR A 114 13.18 2.15 -5.40
CA THR A 114 14.37 2.74 -4.74
C THR A 114 15.55 1.78 -4.72
N LEU A 115 15.27 0.48 -4.58
CA LEU A 115 16.27 -0.58 -4.57
C LEU A 115 16.13 -1.45 -5.81
N ASN A 116 17.22 -1.63 -6.55
CA ASN A 116 17.31 -2.57 -7.67
C ASN A 116 18.54 -3.44 -7.49
N PHE A 117 18.43 -4.72 -7.81
CA PHE A 117 19.55 -5.66 -7.72
C PHE A 117 19.49 -6.71 -8.83
N GLY A 118 20.65 -7.21 -9.18
CA GLY A 118 20.80 -8.29 -10.15
C GLY A 118 21.81 -9.31 -9.66
N ILE A 119 21.58 -10.58 -10.02
CA ILE A 119 22.47 -11.70 -9.74
C ILE A 119 22.66 -12.46 -11.06
N ASN A 120 23.90 -12.65 -11.44
CA ASN A 120 24.27 -13.42 -12.64
C ASN A 120 25.04 -14.65 -12.18
N LEU A 121 24.58 -15.80 -12.58
CA LEU A 121 25.23 -17.09 -12.31
C LEU A 121 25.49 -17.78 -13.61
N SER A 122 26.70 -18.29 -13.78
CA SER A 122 26.97 -19.21 -14.90
C SER A 122 27.84 -20.38 -14.46
N ALA A 123 27.63 -21.50 -15.10
CA ALA A 123 28.41 -22.72 -14.86
C ALA A 123 28.59 -23.48 -16.19
N SER A 124 29.79 -24.05 -16.39
CA SER A 124 30.05 -24.95 -17.49
C SER A 124 30.78 -26.20 -17.02
N TRP A 125 30.35 -27.35 -17.48
CA TRP A 125 30.93 -28.63 -17.12
C TRP A 125 30.75 -29.67 -18.26
N LYS A 126 31.87 -30.18 -18.76
CA LYS A 126 31.89 -31.27 -19.75
C LYS A 126 30.93 -31.11 -20.94
N GLY A 127 30.83 -29.89 -21.48
CA GLY A 127 29.96 -29.57 -22.61
C GLY A 127 28.53 -29.16 -22.24
N PHE A 128 28.19 -29.08 -20.96
CA PHE A 128 26.96 -28.50 -20.48
C PHE A 128 27.22 -27.06 -20.00
N ASP A 129 26.43 -26.13 -20.46
CA ASP A 129 26.50 -24.75 -20.06
C ASP A 129 25.16 -24.29 -19.43
N LEU A 130 25.24 -23.63 -18.31
CA LEU A 130 24.10 -23.05 -17.62
C LEU A 130 24.38 -21.55 -17.39
N ALA A 131 23.42 -20.70 -17.74
CA ALA A 131 23.45 -19.30 -17.43
C ALA A 131 22.11 -18.89 -16.80
N MET A 132 22.15 -18.13 -15.71
CA MET A 132 20.97 -17.63 -15.04
C MET A 132 21.17 -16.15 -14.69
N ASP A 133 20.24 -15.33 -15.15
CA ASP A 133 20.19 -13.91 -14.85
C ASP A 133 18.95 -13.59 -14.02
N TRP A 134 19.18 -13.20 -12.79
CA TRP A 134 18.13 -12.79 -11.87
C TRP A 134 18.09 -11.29 -11.74
N THR A 135 16.92 -10.70 -11.80
CA THR A 135 16.71 -9.30 -11.51
C THR A 135 15.62 -9.12 -10.46
N GLY A 136 15.84 -8.20 -9.55
CA GLY A 136 14.88 -7.90 -8.52
C GLY A 136 14.84 -6.43 -8.16
N SER A 137 13.76 -6.03 -7.55
CA SER A 137 13.65 -4.69 -6.98
C SER A 137 12.75 -4.69 -5.75
N GLY A 138 12.89 -3.63 -4.97
CA GLY A 138 12.14 -3.45 -3.74
C GLY A 138 12.10 -1.99 -3.31
N MET A 139 11.59 -1.75 -2.12
CA MET A 139 11.40 -0.40 -1.58
C MET A 139 10.56 0.49 -2.50
N THR A 140 9.49 -0.09 -3.02
CA THR A 140 8.41 0.59 -3.72
C THR A 140 7.08 0.10 -3.17
N SER A 141 6.03 0.87 -3.33
CA SER A 141 4.68 0.50 -2.92
C SER A 141 3.72 0.55 -4.09
N TRP A 142 2.70 -0.27 -4.02
CA TRP A 142 1.54 -0.21 -4.88
C TRP A 142 0.33 0.19 -4.05
N ASN A 143 -0.41 1.20 -4.51
CA ASN A 143 -1.64 1.63 -3.88
C ASN A 143 -2.83 0.97 -4.59
N GLN A 144 -3.52 0.07 -3.89
CA GLN A 144 -4.77 -0.49 -4.34
C GLN A 144 -5.85 0.59 -4.27
N CYS A 145 -6.37 1.02 -5.40
CA CYS A 145 -7.31 2.13 -5.49
C CYS A 145 -8.23 1.96 -6.70
N TYR A 146 -9.20 2.85 -6.81
CA TYR A 146 -10.20 2.84 -7.87
C TYR A 146 -10.87 1.47 -8.01
N GLU A 147 -11.06 0.98 -9.22
CA GLU A 147 -11.75 -0.27 -9.54
C GLU A 147 -11.11 -1.51 -8.89
N THR A 148 -9.85 -1.44 -8.49
CA THR A 148 -9.17 -2.56 -7.79
C THR A 148 -9.52 -2.66 -6.32
N ALA A 149 -10.03 -1.58 -5.72
CA ALA A 149 -10.41 -1.50 -4.31
C ALA A 149 -11.92 -1.34 -4.11
N ARG A 150 -12.55 -0.51 -4.95
CA ARG A 150 -13.94 -0.10 -4.80
C ARG A 150 -14.85 -0.92 -5.70
N PRO A 151 -15.78 -1.67 -5.13
CA PRO A 151 -16.83 -2.34 -5.90
C PRO A 151 -17.67 -1.32 -6.68
N PHE A 152 -18.06 -1.69 -7.88
CA PHE A 152 -19.05 -0.98 -8.72
C PHE A 152 -18.71 0.47 -9.04
N GLN A 153 -17.46 0.87 -8.97
CA GLN A 153 -17.02 2.21 -9.33
C GLN A 153 -17.24 2.46 -10.84
N ASN A 154 -17.67 3.66 -11.20
CA ASN A 154 -17.94 4.08 -12.58
C ASN A 154 -18.91 3.15 -13.34
N ASP A 155 -19.95 2.68 -12.67
CA ASP A 155 -20.93 1.73 -13.22
C ASP A 155 -20.32 0.39 -13.70
N GLY A 156 -19.11 0.10 -13.23
CA GLY A 156 -18.39 -1.13 -13.56
C GLY A 156 -18.72 -2.29 -12.63
N ASN A 157 -18.01 -3.39 -12.84
CA ASN A 157 -18.08 -4.55 -11.96
C ASN A 157 -17.11 -4.40 -10.78
N SER A 158 -17.23 -5.30 -9.80
CA SER A 158 -16.23 -5.46 -8.74
C SER A 158 -15.24 -6.57 -9.13
N PRO A 159 -13.96 -6.45 -8.74
CA PRO A 159 -13.04 -7.57 -8.83
C PRO A 159 -13.56 -8.77 -8.04
N ASP A 160 -13.47 -9.94 -8.63
CA ASP A 160 -13.92 -11.20 -8.02
C ASP A 160 -13.26 -11.48 -6.66
N GLU A 161 -11.98 -11.13 -6.54
CA GLU A 161 -11.23 -11.26 -5.29
C GLU A 161 -11.80 -10.39 -4.16
N VAL A 162 -12.24 -9.17 -4.49
CA VAL A 162 -12.87 -8.27 -3.51
C VAL A 162 -14.23 -8.81 -3.07
N LEU A 163 -15.04 -9.31 -4.00
CA LEU A 163 -16.35 -9.87 -3.68
C LEU A 163 -16.27 -11.13 -2.84
N LYS A 164 -15.33 -12.02 -3.13
CA LYS A 164 -15.19 -13.31 -2.44
C LYS A 164 -14.69 -13.18 -1.00
N ASP A 165 -13.88 -12.18 -0.73
CA ASP A 165 -13.22 -12.01 0.57
C ASP A 165 -13.60 -10.66 1.23
N ALA A 166 -14.81 -10.18 0.96
CA ALA A 166 -15.36 -9.02 1.65
C ALA A 166 -16.11 -9.43 2.93
N TRP A 167 -16.14 -8.52 3.89
CA TRP A 167 -17.05 -8.66 5.02
C TRP A 167 -18.49 -8.73 4.52
N HIS A 168 -19.28 -9.66 5.06
CA HIS A 168 -20.67 -9.85 4.67
C HIS A 168 -21.51 -10.47 5.79
N LEU A 169 -22.81 -10.36 5.66
CA LEU A 169 -23.76 -11.09 6.50
C LEU A 169 -23.83 -12.56 6.05
N SER A 170 -23.96 -13.49 6.98
CA SER A 170 -24.12 -14.92 6.65
C SER A 170 -25.37 -15.20 5.83
N ASP A 171 -26.42 -14.40 6.02
CA ASP A 171 -27.62 -14.32 5.19
C ASP A 171 -27.85 -12.86 4.80
N ILE A 172 -27.71 -12.55 3.51
CA ILE A 172 -27.88 -11.19 2.99
C ILE A 172 -29.31 -10.65 3.12
N TRP A 173 -30.28 -11.53 3.34
CA TRP A 173 -31.69 -11.18 3.50
C TRP A 173 -32.09 -10.96 4.97
N ASP A 174 -31.24 -11.34 5.90
CA ASP A 174 -31.45 -11.12 7.34
C ASP A 174 -30.38 -10.17 7.89
N ALA A 175 -30.80 -8.94 8.16
CA ALA A 175 -29.90 -7.90 8.73
C ALA A 175 -29.37 -8.25 10.13
N ASN A 176 -29.97 -9.21 10.83
CA ASN A 176 -29.55 -9.70 12.15
C ASN A 176 -28.68 -10.95 12.07
N SER A 177 -28.41 -11.45 10.87
CA SER A 177 -27.55 -12.62 10.70
C SER A 177 -26.12 -12.34 11.13
N PRO A 178 -25.35 -13.34 11.57
CA PRO A 178 -23.97 -13.16 11.97
C PRO A 178 -23.11 -12.54 10.85
N LEU A 179 -22.22 -11.65 11.24
CA LEU A 179 -21.21 -11.07 10.36
C LEU A 179 -20.09 -12.08 10.13
N ILE A 180 -19.72 -12.28 8.88
CA ILE A 180 -18.59 -13.08 8.47
C ILE A 180 -17.45 -12.12 8.09
N PRO A 181 -16.32 -12.17 8.81
CA PRO A 181 -15.18 -11.32 8.53
C PRO A 181 -14.48 -11.74 7.23
N GLY A 182 -14.03 -10.75 6.46
CA GLY A 182 -13.24 -10.93 5.25
C GLY A 182 -12.04 -9.98 5.22
N LYS A 183 -11.23 -10.07 4.19
CA LYS A 183 -10.09 -9.17 3.98
C LYS A 183 -10.52 -7.77 3.57
N TYR A 184 -11.58 -7.62 2.79
CA TYR A 184 -12.04 -6.34 2.27
C TYR A 184 -13.23 -5.79 3.06
N PRO A 185 -13.45 -4.46 3.07
CA PRO A 185 -14.64 -3.86 3.64
C PRO A 185 -15.92 -4.44 3.06
N MET A 186 -17.02 -4.33 3.77
CA MET A 186 -18.33 -4.79 3.31
C MET A 186 -18.70 -4.11 1.98
N VAL A 187 -19.13 -4.91 1.02
CA VAL A 187 -19.52 -4.45 -0.31
C VAL A 187 -20.79 -3.60 -0.24
N ARG A 188 -20.76 -2.44 -0.87
CA ARG A 188 -21.90 -1.52 -0.95
C ARG A 188 -21.85 -0.71 -2.26
N LEU A 189 -23.01 -0.28 -2.72
CA LEU A 189 -23.13 0.42 -4.01
C LEU A 189 -22.59 1.85 -3.94
N ASN A 190 -22.83 2.57 -2.85
CA ASN A 190 -22.35 3.93 -2.68
C ASN A 190 -21.02 3.95 -1.91
N THR A 191 -19.91 3.96 -2.66
CA THR A 191 -18.56 3.95 -2.09
C THR A 191 -17.94 5.35 -1.95
N ASP A 192 -18.54 6.37 -2.53
CA ASP A 192 -18.00 7.73 -2.53
C ASP A 192 -18.22 8.46 -1.21
N GLU A 193 -19.19 8.03 -0.42
CA GLU A 193 -19.53 8.64 0.85
C GLU A 193 -18.85 7.99 2.07
N THR A 194 -18.12 6.90 1.86
CA THR A 194 -17.48 6.15 2.95
C THR A 194 -16.00 6.42 3.04
N SER A 195 -15.48 6.49 4.25
CA SER A 195 -14.03 6.57 4.54
C SER A 195 -13.28 5.25 4.34
N ALA A 196 -13.98 4.13 4.14
CA ALA A 196 -13.35 2.80 4.02
C ALA A 196 -12.31 2.69 2.90
N TYR A 197 -12.43 3.53 1.87
CA TYR A 197 -11.54 3.55 0.71
C TYR A 197 -10.59 4.75 0.67
N ASP A 198 -10.49 5.49 1.77
CA ASP A 198 -9.54 6.58 1.89
C ASP A 198 -8.11 6.03 1.80
N LYS A 199 -7.22 6.82 1.21
CA LYS A 199 -5.82 6.45 1.06
C LYS A 199 -5.18 6.20 2.42
N SER A 200 -4.77 4.98 2.66
CA SER A 200 -4.28 4.56 3.97
C SER A 200 -3.22 3.47 3.86
N SER A 201 -2.56 3.19 4.98
CA SER A 201 -1.61 2.09 5.07
C SER A 201 -2.24 0.71 4.81
N TYR A 202 -3.57 0.59 4.91
CA TYR A 202 -4.30 -0.63 4.59
C TYR A 202 -4.28 -0.93 3.08
N TRP A 203 -4.48 0.08 2.24
CA TRP A 203 -4.52 -0.05 0.78
C TRP A 203 -3.15 0.07 0.12
N LEU A 204 -2.11 0.33 0.91
CA LEU A 204 -0.76 0.49 0.43
C LEU A 204 0.05 -0.80 0.64
N HIS A 205 0.43 -1.44 -0.44
CA HIS A 205 1.17 -2.71 -0.42
C HIS A 205 2.63 -2.48 -0.79
N ASN A 206 3.54 -2.99 0.03
CA ASN A 206 4.96 -3.00 -0.32
C ASN A 206 5.21 -4.05 -1.41
N VAL A 207 5.96 -3.65 -2.43
CA VAL A 207 6.28 -4.51 -3.56
C VAL A 207 7.77 -4.82 -3.54
N THR A 208 8.08 -6.11 -3.52
CA THR A 208 9.42 -6.65 -3.71
C THR A 208 9.33 -7.87 -4.59
N TYR A 209 10.19 -7.98 -5.58
CA TYR A 209 10.20 -9.14 -6.45
C TYR A 209 11.61 -9.57 -6.82
N LEU A 210 11.74 -10.84 -7.16
CA LEU A 210 12.89 -11.45 -7.78
C LEU A 210 12.40 -12.25 -8.97
N LYS A 211 12.98 -12.02 -10.15
CA LYS A 211 12.60 -12.65 -11.40
C LYS A 211 13.81 -13.25 -12.09
N LEU A 212 13.71 -14.52 -12.49
CA LEU A 212 14.63 -15.13 -13.42
C LEU A 212 14.30 -14.61 -14.84
N ARG A 213 15.28 -14.07 -15.53
CA ARG A 213 15.13 -13.52 -16.88
C ARG A 213 15.65 -14.47 -17.95
N ASN A 214 16.70 -15.24 -17.64
CA ASN A 214 17.33 -16.18 -18.55
C ASN A 214 17.82 -17.41 -17.78
#